data_007b32295bdb870a714b382b6620a182
#
_entry.id   007b32295bdb870a714b382b6620a182
#
_cell.length_a   1.000
_cell.length_b   1.000
_cell.length_c   1.000
_cell.angle_alpha   90.00
_cell.angle_beta   90.00
_cell.angle_gamma   90.00
#
_symmetry.space_group_name_H-M   'P 1'
#
loop_
_entity.id
_entity.type
_entity.pdbx_description
1 polymer ?
#
loop_
_entity_poly.entity_id
_entity_poly.type
_entity_poly.pdbx_seq_one_letter_code
_entity_poly.pdbx_strand_id
1 'polypeptide(L)'
;MKKLLLFLFIAVQFISLSQTQYRNDFVETFSTDWSGEWFIPAATTGYFNNASVSTTLSAAIYGSGNGSSAIEQDWYSFPNITLNPANTYKFKFRLASYTFSNSTATTRGLDAADYITVQVSTNGGVSYVNELRVTGNSNSLWNYSATGSITHFANGSFTNSAAPAGDVYQAPAGTSPQTFLSNGPTSITLELAPGISQVAIDIYCRINSAGEEWWMDNFELIETVPVSLPVELTKFEARSSTYYNFINWTTVSEYNSLYYDLEMSLDGENWKLISNQKAAGFSNEEMNYSFTDYNQNELTYYRLIQYDNDGKSKGYGPITAFKKIKSKKVEQYVNTFGQEINLDNYSGVYFEIYEDGTSNRFFK
;
A
#
# COMPACT_ATOMS: atom_id res chain seq x y z
N MET A 1 42.59 -24.97 17.59
CA MET A 1 41.83 -24.11 16.67
C MET A 1 40.33 -24.27 17.01
N LYS A 2 39.79 -23.36 17.81
CA LYS A 2 38.37 -23.33 18.14
C LYS A 2 37.67 -22.50 17.07
N LYS A 3 36.76 -23.14 16.30
CA LYS A 3 35.88 -22.43 15.36
C LYS A 3 34.80 -21.72 16.17
N LEU A 4 34.82 -20.41 16.17
CA LEU A 4 33.77 -19.54 16.70
C LEU A 4 32.61 -19.53 15.71
N LEU A 5 31.49 -20.15 16.05
CA LEU A 5 30.27 -20.11 15.25
C LEU A 5 29.56 -18.79 15.60
N LEU A 6 29.59 -17.86 14.67
CA LEU A 6 28.87 -16.60 14.80
C LEU A 6 27.39 -16.85 14.45
N PHE A 7 26.52 -16.94 15.46
CA PHE A 7 25.08 -16.92 15.23
C PHE A 7 24.63 -15.50 14.88
N LEU A 8 24.30 -15.32 13.63
CA LEU A 8 23.63 -14.09 13.17
C LEU A 8 22.18 -14.14 13.63
N PHE A 9 21.85 -13.43 14.70
CA PHE A 9 20.47 -13.16 15.07
C PHE A 9 19.90 -12.15 14.07
N ILE A 10 19.10 -12.63 13.12
CA ILE A 10 18.23 -11.77 12.32
C ILE A 10 17.09 -11.38 13.25
N ALA A 11 17.16 -10.20 13.82
CA ALA A 11 16.02 -9.59 14.50
C ALA A 11 14.96 -9.28 13.44
N VAL A 12 13.96 -10.14 13.32
CA VAL A 12 12.74 -9.82 12.60
C VAL A 12 12.04 -8.72 13.40
N GLN A 13 12.22 -7.48 13.01
CA GLN A 13 11.42 -6.38 13.54
C GLN A 13 10.01 -6.56 13.01
N PHE A 14 9.08 -6.89 13.90
CA PHE A 14 7.66 -6.78 13.62
C PHE A 14 7.35 -5.30 13.45
N ILE A 15 7.19 -4.89 12.21
CA ILE A 15 6.77 -3.53 11.87
C ILE A 15 5.28 -3.46 12.20
N SER A 16 4.91 -2.70 13.21
CA SER A 16 3.51 -2.42 13.50
C SER A 16 2.98 -1.49 12.41
N LEU A 17 2.10 -2.02 11.56
CA LEU A 17 1.31 -1.21 10.64
C LEU A 17 0.41 -0.30 11.48
N SER A 18 0.47 1.00 11.25
CA SER A 18 -0.53 1.91 11.79
C SER A 18 -1.85 1.64 11.07
N GLN A 19 -2.86 1.22 11.80
CA GLN A 19 -4.22 1.00 11.28
C GLN A 19 -5.15 2.01 11.92
N THR A 20 -5.85 2.77 11.09
CA THR A 20 -6.99 3.57 11.52
C THR A 20 -8.26 2.78 11.20
N GLN A 21 -9.09 2.58 12.20
CA GLN A 21 -10.37 1.90 12.06
C GLN A 21 -11.49 2.93 12.09
N TYR A 22 -12.25 2.97 11.03
CA TYR A 22 -13.57 3.61 11.05
C TYR A 22 -14.54 2.49 11.44
N ARG A 23 -14.94 2.48 12.70
CA ARG A 23 -15.79 1.44 13.25
C ARG A 23 -17.18 1.97 13.49
N ASN A 24 -18.15 1.21 13.05
CA ASN A 24 -19.53 1.43 13.36
C ASN A 24 -20.08 0.19 14.06
N ASP A 25 -20.07 0.24 15.39
CA ASP A 25 -20.73 -0.75 16.21
C ASP A 25 -22.15 -0.31 16.41
N PHE A 26 -23.10 -1.13 16.02
CA PHE A 26 -24.49 -0.94 16.39
C PHE A 26 -24.68 -1.26 17.87
N VAL A 27 -24.23 -0.39 18.73
CA VAL A 27 -24.48 -0.49 20.16
C VAL A 27 -25.71 0.35 20.47
N GLU A 28 -26.80 -0.33 20.78
CA GLU A 28 -28.00 0.20 21.42
C GLU A 28 -28.86 1.17 20.62
N THR A 29 -30.10 0.78 20.44
CA THR A 29 -31.22 1.59 19.95
C THR A 29 -30.94 2.43 18.70
N PHE A 30 -31.55 2.00 17.63
CA PHE A 30 -31.68 2.82 16.44
C PHE A 30 -32.32 4.16 16.80
N SER A 31 -31.51 5.12 17.14
CA SER A 31 -31.93 6.49 16.99
C SER A 31 -31.76 6.86 15.53
N THR A 32 -32.72 7.55 14.98
CA THR A 32 -32.68 8.13 13.63
C THR A 32 -31.58 9.17 13.45
N ASP A 33 -30.71 9.33 14.42
CA ASP A 33 -29.70 10.36 14.50
C ASP A 33 -28.32 9.73 14.68
N TRP A 34 -27.78 9.28 13.55
CA TRP A 34 -26.40 8.88 13.44
C TRP A 34 -25.54 10.11 13.20
N SER A 35 -24.92 10.59 14.26
CA SER A 35 -23.88 11.63 14.16
C SER A 35 -22.51 11.09 13.72
N GLY A 36 -22.45 9.86 13.24
CA GLY A 36 -21.26 9.21 12.72
C GLY A 36 -21.14 9.29 11.20
N GLU A 37 -20.00 8.84 10.67
CA GLU A 37 -19.69 8.91 9.23
C GLU A 37 -20.53 7.95 8.36
N TRP A 38 -21.35 7.11 8.97
CA TRP A 38 -22.16 6.08 8.31
C TRP A 38 -23.64 6.30 8.57
N PHE A 39 -24.43 6.28 7.51
CA PHE A 39 -25.86 6.49 7.57
C PHE A 39 -26.63 5.22 7.18
N ILE A 40 -27.59 4.84 8.00
CA ILE A 40 -28.57 3.81 7.66
C ILE A 40 -29.81 4.51 7.16
N PRO A 41 -30.25 4.27 5.91
CA PRO A 41 -31.49 4.82 5.43
C PRO A 41 -32.62 4.42 6.37
N ALA A 42 -33.48 5.39 6.75
CA ALA A 42 -34.68 5.09 7.51
C ALA A 42 -35.48 4.03 6.76
N ALA A 43 -35.71 2.91 7.42
CA ALA A 43 -36.48 1.81 6.83
C ALA A 43 -37.81 2.32 6.27
N THR A 44 -37.95 2.23 4.98
CA THR A 44 -39.22 2.46 4.35
C THR A 44 -40.14 1.31 4.71
N THR A 45 -41.15 1.63 5.49
CA THR A 45 -42.36 0.85 5.83
C THR A 45 -42.34 -0.64 5.47
N GLY A 46 -42.13 -1.48 6.44
CA GLY A 46 -42.72 -2.82 6.48
C GLY A 46 -41.75 -3.99 6.30
N TYR A 47 -40.54 -3.80 5.87
CA TYR A 47 -39.64 -4.91 5.51
C TYR A 47 -38.38 -5.01 6.33
N PHE A 48 -37.96 -3.96 7.00
CA PHE A 48 -36.80 -3.93 7.86
C PHE A 48 -37.26 -3.58 9.28
N ASN A 49 -36.98 -4.48 10.21
CA ASN A 49 -37.24 -4.24 11.61
C ASN A 49 -35.93 -4.15 12.37
N ASN A 50 -35.90 -3.23 13.29
CA ASN A 50 -34.88 -3.14 14.30
C ASN A 50 -35.20 -4.14 15.40
N ALA A 51 -34.46 -5.22 15.53
CA ALA A 51 -34.62 -6.18 16.62
C ALA A 51 -33.32 -6.32 17.40
N SER A 52 -33.39 -5.99 18.66
CA SER A 52 -32.39 -6.36 19.64
C SER A 52 -32.46 -7.87 19.87
N VAL A 53 -31.43 -8.60 19.44
CA VAL A 53 -31.36 -10.04 19.63
C VAL A 53 -30.31 -10.34 20.69
N SER A 54 -30.75 -10.50 21.90
CA SER A 54 -29.96 -10.91 23.05
C SER A 54 -28.92 -9.91 23.57
N THR A 55 -28.73 -9.92 24.85
CA THR A 55 -27.85 -9.02 25.63
C THR A 55 -26.35 -9.15 25.35
N THR A 56 -25.94 -9.93 24.37
CA THR A 56 -24.53 -10.21 24.02
C THR A 56 -24.20 -9.98 22.55
N LEU A 57 -25.17 -9.66 21.72
CA LEU A 57 -24.94 -9.32 20.31
C LEU A 57 -25.34 -7.85 20.11
N SER A 58 -24.49 -7.11 19.44
CA SER A 58 -24.82 -5.78 18.96
C SER A 58 -26.11 -5.83 18.14
N ALA A 59 -26.86 -4.75 18.12
CA ALA A 59 -28.08 -4.71 17.32
C ALA A 59 -27.76 -4.99 15.86
N ALA A 60 -28.49 -5.91 15.26
CA ALA A 60 -28.37 -6.22 13.84
C ALA A 60 -29.63 -5.75 13.10
N ILE A 61 -29.48 -5.36 11.86
CA ILE A 61 -30.61 -5.07 10.99
C ILE A 61 -30.95 -6.33 10.19
N TYR A 62 -32.21 -6.63 10.08
CA TYR A 62 -32.65 -7.77 9.33
C TYR A 62 -33.74 -7.40 8.33
N GLY A 63 -33.77 -8.09 7.21
CA GLY A 63 -34.89 -8.09 6.31
C GLY A 63 -35.64 -9.41 6.39
N SER A 64 -36.96 -9.37 6.44
CA SER A 64 -37.75 -10.58 6.39
C SER A 64 -38.75 -10.51 5.21
N GLY A 65 -38.85 -11.61 4.49
CA GLY A 65 -39.80 -11.75 3.40
C GLY A 65 -41.25 -11.75 3.94
N ASN A 66 -42.09 -10.90 3.39
CA ASN A 66 -43.49 -10.85 3.74
C ASN A 66 -44.35 -11.45 2.62
N GLY A 67 -44.44 -12.76 2.61
CA GLY A 67 -45.24 -13.47 1.62
C GLY A 67 -44.46 -14.02 0.44
N SER A 68 -45.14 -14.34 -0.65
CA SER A 68 -44.62 -15.03 -1.82
C SER A 68 -43.92 -14.14 -2.86
N SER A 69 -43.64 -12.88 -2.56
CA SER A 69 -43.01 -11.94 -3.49
C SER A 69 -41.57 -11.68 -3.11
N ALA A 70 -40.66 -11.83 -4.05
CA ALA A 70 -39.28 -11.46 -3.89
C ALA A 70 -39.16 -9.95 -3.60
N ILE A 71 -38.29 -9.61 -2.66
CA ILE A 71 -37.99 -8.23 -2.27
C ILE A 71 -36.51 -8.00 -2.52
N GLU A 72 -36.22 -7.02 -3.36
CA GLU A 72 -34.90 -6.48 -3.54
C GLU A 72 -34.89 -5.05 -3.01
N GLN A 73 -34.02 -4.74 -2.08
CA GLN A 73 -33.88 -3.40 -1.52
C GLN A 73 -32.47 -3.07 -1.16
N ASP A 74 -32.13 -1.78 -1.27
CA ASP A 74 -30.91 -1.22 -0.67
C ASP A 74 -31.05 -1.31 0.85
N TRP A 75 -30.16 -2.04 1.47
CA TRP A 75 -30.23 -2.28 2.89
C TRP A 75 -29.38 -1.31 3.70
N TYR A 76 -28.17 -1.11 3.21
CA TYR A 76 -27.24 -0.16 3.78
C TYR A 76 -26.68 0.73 2.69
N SER A 77 -26.71 2.02 2.94
CA SER A 77 -26.04 3.00 2.12
C SER A 77 -25.07 3.76 3.01
N PHE A 78 -23.80 3.56 2.76
CA PHE A 78 -22.73 4.24 3.49
C PHE A 78 -22.34 5.48 2.71
N PRO A 79 -22.24 6.65 3.38
CA PRO A 79 -21.92 7.89 2.71
C PRO A 79 -20.54 7.86 2.07
N ASN A 80 -20.32 8.73 1.12
CA ASN A 80 -19.02 8.88 0.50
C ASN A 80 -17.99 9.35 1.52
N ILE A 81 -16.92 8.57 1.67
CA ILE A 81 -15.77 8.85 2.54
C ILE A 81 -14.59 9.25 1.68
N THR A 82 -13.94 10.35 2.02
CA THR A 82 -12.67 10.76 1.41
C THR A 82 -11.54 9.91 1.96
N LEU A 83 -10.74 9.35 1.08
CA LEU A 83 -9.65 8.43 1.38
C LEU A 83 -8.31 9.02 0.97
N ASN A 84 -7.24 8.59 1.64
CA ASN A 84 -5.89 8.87 1.17
C ASN A 84 -5.47 7.79 0.13
N PRO A 85 -5.27 8.14 -1.15
CA PRO A 85 -4.95 7.16 -2.18
C PRO A 85 -3.61 6.44 -2.00
N ALA A 86 -2.75 6.93 -1.10
CA ALA A 86 -1.52 6.24 -0.73
C ALA A 86 -1.73 5.06 0.23
N ASN A 87 -2.91 4.95 0.84
CA ASN A 87 -3.25 3.92 1.81
C ASN A 87 -4.06 2.80 1.16
N THR A 88 -4.13 1.66 1.83
CA THR A 88 -5.01 0.56 1.43
C THR A 88 -6.18 0.45 2.39
N TYR A 89 -7.31 -0.01 1.89
CA TYR A 89 -8.55 -0.05 2.66
C TYR A 89 -9.22 -1.40 2.54
N LYS A 90 -9.85 -1.83 3.65
CA LYS A 90 -10.68 -3.02 3.71
C LYS A 90 -12.02 -2.66 4.37
N PHE A 91 -13.09 -3.02 3.71
CA PHE A 91 -14.42 -2.96 4.31
C PHE A 91 -14.77 -4.33 4.88
N LYS A 92 -15.19 -4.37 6.14
CA LYS A 92 -15.56 -5.60 6.82
C LYS A 92 -16.92 -5.48 7.48
N PHE A 93 -17.62 -6.61 7.54
CA PHE A 93 -18.81 -6.76 8.35
C PHE A 93 -19.05 -8.22 8.71
N ARG A 94 -19.97 -8.43 9.66
CA ARG A 94 -20.44 -9.76 10.01
C ARG A 94 -21.78 -10.02 9.38
N LEU A 95 -21.97 -11.26 8.93
CA LEU A 95 -23.18 -11.71 8.25
C LEU A 95 -23.73 -12.96 8.95
N ALA A 96 -25.02 -13.02 9.11
CA ALA A 96 -25.71 -14.20 9.63
C ALA A 96 -27.09 -14.36 8.97
N SER A 97 -27.61 -15.56 9.05
CA SER A 97 -28.97 -15.90 8.65
C SER A 97 -29.70 -16.51 9.82
N TYR A 98 -30.79 -15.90 10.20
CA TYR A 98 -31.66 -16.39 11.29
C TYR A 98 -33.07 -16.63 10.77
N THR A 99 -33.86 -17.28 11.62
CA THR A 99 -35.29 -17.34 11.50
C THR A 99 -35.95 -17.21 12.87
N PHE A 100 -36.86 -16.27 13.06
CA PHE A 100 -37.55 -16.06 14.31
C PHE A 100 -38.85 -16.87 14.45
N SER A 101 -39.24 -17.54 13.42
CA SER A 101 -40.50 -18.27 13.49
C SER A 101 -40.37 -19.55 14.29
N ASN A 102 -41.18 -19.68 15.32
CA ASN A 102 -41.34 -20.90 16.13
C ASN A 102 -41.94 -22.09 15.35
N SER A 103 -42.09 -21.98 14.05
CA SER A 103 -42.67 -23.05 13.26
C SER A 103 -41.61 -24.14 13.00
N THR A 104 -42.02 -25.35 13.18
CA THR A 104 -41.30 -26.59 12.89
C THR A 104 -41.14 -26.89 11.40
N ALA A 105 -41.35 -25.92 10.53
CA ALA A 105 -41.23 -26.11 9.10
C ALA A 105 -39.79 -26.38 8.71
N THR A 106 -39.58 -27.47 8.00
CA THR A 106 -38.27 -27.94 7.53
C THR A 106 -37.71 -27.16 6.31
N THR A 107 -38.35 -26.06 5.95
CA THR A 107 -38.08 -25.29 4.72
C THR A 107 -37.73 -23.84 5.00
N ARG A 108 -37.07 -23.55 6.11
CA ARG A 108 -36.68 -22.20 6.52
C ARG A 108 -35.16 -22.01 6.44
N GLY A 109 -34.78 -20.83 6.11
CA GLY A 109 -33.40 -20.42 5.88
C GLY A 109 -33.22 -20.03 4.42
N LEU A 110 -32.12 -19.39 4.15
CA LEU A 110 -31.83 -18.80 2.85
C LEU A 110 -31.61 -19.87 1.77
N ASP A 111 -32.26 -19.70 0.65
CA ASP A 111 -32.00 -20.52 -0.55
C ASP A 111 -31.09 -19.80 -1.56
N ALA A 112 -30.87 -20.38 -2.72
CA ALA A 112 -29.98 -19.82 -3.74
C ALA A 112 -30.54 -18.57 -4.42
N ALA A 113 -31.84 -18.25 -4.22
CA ALA A 113 -32.46 -17.04 -4.74
C ALA A 113 -32.37 -15.86 -3.76
N ASP A 114 -31.94 -16.15 -2.51
CA ASP A 114 -31.73 -15.14 -1.48
C ASP A 114 -30.27 -14.72 -1.46
N TYR A 115 -30.02 -13.43 -1.54
CA TYR A 115 -28.64 -12.93 -1.58
C TYR A 115 -28.49 -11.54 -0.97
N ILE A 116 -27.26 -11.24 -0.60
CA ILE A 116 -26.78 -9.87 -0.45
C ILE A 116 -25.80 -9.58 -1.57
N THR A 117 -25.75 -8.34 -2.02
CA THR A 117 -24.72 -7.84 -2.95
C THR A 117 -24.10 -6.59 -2.35
N VAL A 118 -22.78 -6.57 -2.26
CA VAL A 118 -22.03 -5.39 -1.88
C VAL A 118 -21.66 -4.63 -3.15
N GLN A 119 -21.99 -3.35 -3.17
CA GLN A 119 -21.75 -2.43 -4.26
C GLN A 119 -20.79 -1.34 -3.81
N VAL A 120 -19.85 -0.96 -4.67
CA VAL A 120 -18.84 0.06 -4.40
C VAL A 120 -18.94 1.17 -5.42
N SER A 121 -18.90 2.40 -4.94
CA SER A 121 -18.72 3.60 -5.73
C SER A 121 -17.37 4.24 -5.39
N THR A 122 -16.58 4.56 -6.39
CA THR A 122 -15.31 5.32 -6.27
C THR A 122 -15.42 6.73 -6.83
N ASN A 123 -16.64 7.15 -7.18
CA ASN A 123 -16.91 8.46 -7.81
C ASN A 123 -17.93 9.31 -7.01
N GLY A 124 -17.94 9.17 -5.70
CA GLY A 124 -18.76 9.97 -4.82
C GLY A 124 -20.23 9.55 -4.74
N GLY A 125 -20.55 8.29 -5.01
CA GLY A 125 -21.93 7.78 -5.02
C GLY A 125 -22.69 8.05 -6.32
N VAL A 126 -22.00 8.53 -7.38
CA VAL A 126 -22.66 8.81 -8.67
C VAL A 126 -23.03 7.52 -9.40
N SER A 127 -22.20 6.50 -9.30
CA SER A 127 -22.48 5.17 -9.81
C SER A 127 -21.84 4.10 -8.93
N TYR A 128 -22.49 2.95 -8.87
CA TYR A 128 -22.05 1.80 -8.08
C TYR A 128 -21.80 0.61 -8.99
N VAL A 129 -20.79 -0.19 -8.63
CA VAL A 129 -20.47 -1.46 -9.26
C VAL A 129 -20.69 -2.57 -8.24
N ASN A 130 -21.38 -3.64 -8.64
CA ASN A 130 -21.42 -4.86 -7.84
C ASN A 130 -19.99 -5.40 -7.72
N GLU A 131 -19.59 -5.79 -6.52
CA GLU A 131 -18.26 -6.34 -6.29
C GLU A 131 -18.34 -7.77 -5.75
N LEU A 132 -19.27 -8.01 -4.83
CA LEU A 132 -19.40 -9.26 -4.10
C LEU A 132 -20.86 -9.62 -3.93
N ARG A 133 -21.21 -10.90 -4.16
CA ARG A 133 -22.52 -11.45 -3.80
C ARG A 133 -22.35 -12.66 -2.88
N VAL A 134 -23.16 -12.72 -1.83
CA VAL A 134 -23.30 -13.91 -0.98
C VAL A 134 -24.74 -14.44 -1.11
N THR A 135 -24.87 -15.72 -1.47
CA THR A 135 -26.19 -16.37 -1.63
C THR A 135 -26.42 -17.41 -0.54
N GLY A 136 -27.67 -17.64 -0.20
CA GLY A 136 -28.07 -18.84 0.53
C GLY A 136 -27.88 -20.12 -0.30
N ASN A 137 -28.25 -21.26 0.30
CA ASN A 137 -28.26 -22.56 -0.37
C ASN A 137 -29.12 -23.58 0.42
N SER A 138 -30.19 -24.07 -0.18
CA SER A 138 -31.07 -25.10 0.39
C SER A 138 -31.38 -24.88 1.88
N ASN A 139 -32.00 -23.72 2.18
CA ASN A 139 -32.40 -23.34 3.53
C ASN A 139 -31.23 -23.20 4.53
N SER A 140 -30.16 -22.52 4.14
CA SER A 140 -28.99 -22.25 4.97
C SER A 140 -29.32 -21.36 6.15
N LEU A 141 -28.88 -21.77 7.34
CA LEU A 141 -28.94 -20.96 8.58
C LEU A 141 -27.56 -20.94 9.23
N TRP A 142 -27.10 -19.81 9.66
CA TRP A 142 -25.90 -19.67 10.48
C TRP A 142 -25.96 -18.41 11.34
N ASN A 143 -25.32 -18.49 12.47
CA ASN A 143 -25.22 -17.38 13.39
C ASN A 143 -23.82 -16.76 13.41
N TYR A 144 -23.64 -15.70 14.17
CA TYR A 144 -22.36 -15.04 14.30
C TYR A 144 -21.24 -15.86 14.96
N SER A 145 -21.53 -17.06 15.47
CA SER A 145 -20.52 -18.02 15.98
C SER A 145 -19.95 -18.91 14.87
N ALA A 146 -20.50 -18.87 13.67
CA ALA A 146 -19.95 -19.60 12.52
C ALA A 146 -18.53 -19.10 12.21
N THR A 147 -17.72 -19.99 11.61
CA THR A 147 -16.30 -19.73 11.36
C THR A 147 -15.97 -19.44 9.89
N GLY A 148 -16.98 -19.51 9.01
CA GLY A 148 -16.80 -19.23 7.59
C GLY A 148 -16.41 -17.77 7.34
N SER A 149 -15.48 -17.56 6.43
CA SER A 149 -15.00 -16.23 6.04
C SER A 149 -14.95 -16.10 4.53
N ILE A 150 -15.24 -14.91 4.04
CA ILE A 150 -15.07 -14.51 2.65
C ILE A 150 -14.11 -13.31 2.64
N THR A 151 -13.09 -13.40 1.79
CA THR A 151 -12.24 -12.25 1.42
C THR A 151 -12.33 -12.08 -0.09
N HIS A 152 -12.72 -10.91 -0.52
CA HIS A 152 -12.91 -10.57 -1.92
C HIS A 152 -12.18 -9.26 -2.26
N PHE A 153 -11.61 -9.18 -3.46
CA PHE A 153 -10.94 -7.98 -3.95
C PHE A 153 -11.86 -7.21 -4.89
N ALA A 154 -12.22 -5.99 -4.50
CA ALA A 154 -13.03 -5.10 -5.32
C ALA A 154 -12.19 -4.56 -6.48
N ASN A 155 -12.51 -4.98 -7.68
CA ASN A 155 -11.75 -4.68 -8.90
C ASN A 155 -12.50 -3.77 -9.90
N GLY A 156 -13.68 -3.29 -9.54
CA GLY A 156 -14.53 -2.47 -10.38
C GLY A 156 -15.32 -3.25 -11.42
N SER A 157 -15.47 -4.57 -11.24
CA SER A 157 -16.27 -5.42 -12.12
C SER A 157 -17.01 -6.51 -11.33
N PHE A 158 -18.03 -7.11 -11.96
CA PHE A 158 -18.81 -8.19 -11.35
C PHE A 158 -19.03 -9.33 -12.34
N THR A 159 -18.57 -10.50 -11.97
CA THR A 159 -18.80 -11.74 -12.72
C THR A 159 -19.80 -12.61 -11.96
N ASN A 160 -21.02 -12.71 -12.48
CA ASN A 160 -22.12 -13.47 -11.85
C ASN A 160 -21.92 -14.98 -12.04
N SER A 161 -20.85 -15.51 -11.50
CA SER A 161 -20.55 -16.94 -11.42
C SER A 161 -19.91 -17.26 -10.08
N ALA A 162 -19.86 -18.55 -9.74
CA ALA A 162 -19.34 -18.99 -8.45
C ALA A 162 -17.84 -18.69 -8.30
N ALA A 163 -17.45 -18.24 -7.10
CA ALA A 163 -16.05 -18.03 -6.72
C ALA A 163 -15.27 -19.38 -6.75
N PRO A 164 -13.96 -19.38 -7.05
CA PRO A 164 -13.11 -18.21 -7.25
C PRO A 164 -13.05 -17.68 -8.70
N ALA A 165 -13.78 -18.28 -9.64
CA ALA A 165 -13.80 -17.84 -11.03
C ALA A 165 -14.72 -16.64 -11.27
N GLY A 166 -15.59 -16.33 -10.30
CA GLY A 166 -16.48 -15.18 -10.28
C GLY A 166 -16.69 -14.67 -8.86
N ASP A 167 -17.65 -13.79 -8.68
CA ASP A 167 -17.81 -12.96 -7.49
C ASP A 167 -19.01 -13.39 -6.61
N VAL A 168 -19.55 -14.60 -6.85
CA VAL A 168 -20.67 -15.15 -6.11
C VAL A 168 -20.22 -16.25 -5.16
N TYR A 169 -20.41 -16.02 -3.86
CA TYR A 169 -20.10 -16.95 -2.78
C TYR A 169 -21.40 -17.58 -2.25
N GLN A 170 -21.49 -18.90 -2.35
CA GLN A 170 -22.67 -19.62 -1.89
C GLN A 170 -22.41 -20.17 -0.47
N ALA A 171 -23.36 -19.95 0.43
CA ALA A 171 -23.36 -20.58 1.74
C ALA A 171 -23.45 -22.10 1.61
N PRO A 172 -22.94 -22.88 2.57
CA PRO A 172 -23.18 -24.32 2.63
C PRO A 172 -24.70 -24.62 2.73
N ALA A 173 -25.12 -25.76 2.18
CA ALA A 173 -26.50 -26.19 2.24
C ALA A 173 -26.93 -26.47 3.70
N GLY A 174 -28.14 -26.05 4.06
CA GLY A 174 -28.77 -26.37 5.35
C GLY A 174 -29.09 -27.87 5.49
N THR A 175 -29.30 -28.29 6.72
CA THR A 175 -29.64 -29.68 7.08
C THR A 175 -31.08 -29.76 7.61
N SER A 176 -31.68 -30.94 7.52
CA SER A 176 -33.01 -31.19 8.12
C SER A 176 -32.85 -32.21 9.29
N PRO A 177 -33.36 -31.92 10.51
CA PRO A 177 -33.96 -30.66 10.92
C PRO A 177 -32.95 -29.51 10.86
N GLN A 178 -33.42 -28.31 10.59
CA GLN A 178 -32.56 -27.15 10.39
C GLN A 178 -31.72 -26.83 11.63
N THR A 179 -30.40 -26.79 11.44
CA THR A 179 -29.44 -26.41 12.48
C THR A 179 -28.56 -25.30 11.95
N PHE A 180 -28.06 -24.47 12.85
CA PHE A 180 -27.07 -23.46 12.46
C PHE A 180 -25.79 -24.13 11.95
N LEU A 181 -25.38 -23.74 10.77
CA LEU A 181 -24.14 -24.19 10.16
C LEU A 181 -22.95 -23.56 10.86
N SER A 182 -22.00 -24.40 11.29
CA SER A 182 -20.79 -23.94 11.96
C SER A 182 -19.80 -23.22 11.02
N ASN A 183 -19.93 -23.45 9.73
CA ASN A 183 -19.08 -22.91 8.66
C ASN A 183 -19.79 -21.91 7.73
N GLY A 184 -20.96 -21.40 8.14
CA GLY A 184 -21.63 -20.33 7.41
C GLY A 184 -20.73 -19.08 7.27
N PRO A 185 -20.87 -18.33 6.17
CA PRO A 185 -20.01 -17.17 5.89
C PRO A 185 -20.36 -15.98 6.80
N THR A 186 -19.76 -15.95 7.97
CA THR A 186 -20.04 -14.92 8.98
C THR A 186 -19.08 -13.74 8.98
N SER A 187 -17.89 -13.87 8.42
CA SER A 187 -16.93 -12.79 8.32
C SER A 187 -16.72 -12.41 6.86
N ILE A 188 -17.14 -11.22 6.49
CA ILE A 188 -17.01 -10.71 5.13
C ILE A 188 -15.96 -9.62 5.12
N THR A 189 -15.01 -9.72 4.20
CA THR A 189 -13.96 -8.72 3.97
C THR A 189 -13.91 -8.38 2.49
N LEU A 190 -14.10 -7.11 2.18
CA LEU A 190 -13.89 -6.56 0.85
C LEU A 190 -12.62 -5.73 0.86
N GLU A 191 -11.60 -6.16 0.12
CA GLU A 191 -10.36 -5.41 -0.08
C GLU A 191 -10.56 -4.43 -1.23
N LEU A 192 -10.43 -3.13 -0.94
CA LEU A 192 -10.64 -2.09 -1.94
C LEU A 192 -9.41 -1.94 -2.84
N ALA A 193 -9.64 -1.57 -4.10
CA ALA A 193 -8.56 -1.30 -5.04
C ALA A 193 -7.62 -0.20 -4.51
N PRO A 194 -6.31 -0.30 -4.72
CA PRO A 194 -5.37 0.74 -4.32
C PRO A 194 -5.57 2.01 -5.15
N GLY A 195 -5.16 3.15 -4.59
CA GLY A 195 -5.17 4.43 -5.31
C GLY A 195 -6.52 5.14 -5.36
N ILE A 196 -7.57 4.63 -4.69
CA ILE A 196 -8.86 5.31 -4.62
C ILE A 196 -8.81 6.49 -3.64
N SER A 197 -9.41 7.61 -4.02
CA SER A 197 -9.46 8.83 -3.19
C SER A 197 -10.77 9.02 -2.45
N GLN A 198 -11.76 8.20 -2.74
CA GLN A 198 -13.06 8.22 -2.09
C GLN A 198 -13.79 6.89 -2.29
N VAL A 199 -14.68 6.55 -1.38
CA VAL A 199 -15.53 5.36 -1.45
C VAL A 199 -16.89 5.63 -0.86
N ALA A 200 -17.93 5.13 -1.54
CA ALA A 200 -19.25 4.90 -0.97
C ALA A 200 -19.62 3.44 -1.18
N ILE A 201 -20.32 2.85 -0.23
CA ILE A 201 -20.66 1.43 -0.26
C ILE A 201 -22.16 1.29 -0.04
N ASP A 202 -22.81 0.48 -0.88
CA ASP A 202 -24.19 0.06 -0.72
C ASP A 202 -24.24 -1.45 -0.57
N ILE A 203 -25.17 -1.93 0.28
CA ILE A 203 -25.45 -3.36 0.42
C ILE A 203 -26.90 -3.59 0.05
N TYR A 204 -27.07 -4.37 -0.97
CA TYR A 204 -28.35 -4.83 -1.50
C TYR A 204 -28.73 -6.15 -0.88
N CYS A 205 -29.99 -6.30 -0.48
CA CYS A 205 -30.52 -7.53 0.07
C CYS A 205 -31.68 -8.04 -0.79
N ARG A 206 -31.73 -9.34 -1.03
CA ARG A 206 -32.88 -10.03 -1.61
C ARG A 206 -33.27 -11.21 -0.74
N ILE A 207 -34.58 -11.31 -0.52
CA ILE A 207 -35.25 -12.47 0.08
C ILE A 207 -36.57 -12.73 -0.67
N ASN A 208 -36.97 -13.98 -0.75
CA ASN A 208 -38.13 -14.35 -1.55
C ASN A 208 -39.25 -15.07 -0.78
N SER A 209 -39.04 -15.38 0.49
CA SER A 209 -40.04 -16.07 1.32
C SER A 209 -40.10 -15.53 2.74
N ALA A 210 -41.25 -15.74 3.40
CA ALA A 210 -41.41 -15.44 4.81
C ALA A 210 -40.60 -16.41 5.67
N GLY A 211 -39.84 -15.86 6.61
CA GLY A 211 -38.96 -16.64 7.50
C GLY A 211 -37.52 -16.78 7.00
N GLU A 212 -37.19 -16.05 5.96
CA GLU A 212 -35.82 -15.86 5.48
C GLU A 212 -35.30 -14.52 5.98
N GLU A 213 -34.14 -14.51 6.63
CA GLU A 213 -33.64 -13.31 7.29
C GLU A 213 -32.14 -13.20 7.13
N TRP A 214 -31.69 -12.05 6.65
CA TRP A 214 -30.32 -11.63 6.68
C TRP A 214 -30.06 -10.73 7.88
N TRP A 215 -28.91 -10.93 8.51
CA TRP A 215 -28.45 -10.16 9.65
C TRP A 215 -27.06 -9.68 9.41
N MET A 216 -26.80 -8.41 9.63
CA MET A 216 -25.47 -7.80 9.49
C MET A 216 -25.12 -6.97 10.70
N ASP A 217 -23.84 -6.95 11.04
CA ASP A 217 -23.33 -6.22 12.19
C ASP A 217 -21.83 -5.94 12.04
N ASN A 218 -21.26 -5.15 12.93
CA ASN A 218 -19.82 -4.86 13.03
C ASN A 218 -19.22 -4.36 11.71
N PHE A 219 -19.80 -3.33 11.14
CA PHE A 219 -19.24 -2.68 9.95
C PHE A 219 -17.97 -1.92 10.29
N GLU A 220 -16.91 -2.17 9.53
CA GLU A 220 -15.62 -1.53 9.72
C GLU A 220 -15.04 -1.14 8.35
N LEU A 221 -14.58 0.11 8.21
CA LEU A 221 -13.63 0.49 7.17
C LEU A 221 -12.25 0.60 7.81
N ILE A 222 -11.35 -0.28 7.44
CA ILE A 222 -10.02 -0.37 8.01
C ILE A 222 -9.04 0.26 7.03
N GLU A 223 -8.42 1.34 7.45
CA GLU A 223 -7.30 1.96 6.75
C GLU A 223 -6.00 1.31 7.19
N THR A 224 -5.20 0.89 6.24
CA THR A 224 -3.82 0.48 6.47
C THR A 224 -2.92 1.51 5.84
N VAL A 225 -2.26 2.30 6.68
CA VAL A 225 -1.20 3.20 6.24
C VAL A 225 0.01 2.34 5.97
N PRO A 226 0.47 2.23 4.73
CA PRO A 226 1.71 1.52 4.48
C PRO A 226 2.81 2.23 5.28
N VAL A 227 3.48 1.50 6.14
CA VAL A 227 4.72 2.03 6.69
C VAL A 227 5.64 2.22 5.49
N SER A 228 6.13 3.43 5.29
CA SER A 228 7.23 3.62 4.38
C SER A 228 8.39 2.81 4.96
N LEU A 229 8.60 1.63 4.44
CA LEU A 229 9.91 1.02 4.61
C LEU A 229 10.86 2.03 3.97
N PRO A 230 11.86 2.51 4.71
CA PRO A 230 12.86 3.37 4.13
C PRO A 230 13.33 2.66 2.86
N VAL A 231 13.47 3.40 1.76
CA VAL A 231 14.08 2.84 0.55
C VAL A 231 15.29 2.04 0.97
N GLU A 232 15.27 0.75 0.69
CA GLU A 232 16.43 -0.09 0.94
C GLU A 232 17.38 0.11 -0.22
N LEU A 233 18.33 1.03 0.00
CA LEU A 233 19.42 1.26 -0.92
C LEU A 233 20.40 0.09 -0.78
N THR A 234 20.50 -0.74 -1.79
CA THR A 234 21.44 -1.88 -1.80
C THR A 234 22.78 -1.52 -2.36
N LYS A 235 22.84 -0.43 -3.11
CA LYS A 235 24.08 0.02 -3.75
C LYS A 235 24.12 1.53 -3.81
N PHE A 236 25.26 2.11 -3.44
CA PHE A 236 25.62 3.49 -3.72
C PHE A 236 27.13 3.56 -3.87
N GLU A 237 27.60 3.73 -5.09
CA GLU A 237 29.02 3.72 -5.38
C GLU A 237 29.41 4.79 -6.41
N ALA A 238 30.65 5.21 -6.36
CA ALA A 238 31.25 6.08 -7.34
C ALA A 238 32.52 5.42 -7.92
N ARG A 239 32.65 5.47 -9.23
CA ARG A 239 33.84 4.97 -9.95
C ARG A 239 34.45 6.10 -10.75
N SER A 240 35.74 6.31 -10.59
CA SER A 240 36.50 7.33 -11.33
C SER A 240 37.03 6.78 -12.63
N SER A 241 36.95 7.60 -13.66
CA SER A 241 37.69 7.48 -14.90
C SER A 241 38.61 8.71 -15.07
N THR A 242 39.40 8.75 -16.14
CA THR A 242 40.25 9.90 -16.43
C THR A 242 39.46 11.21 -16.58
N TYR A 243 38.25 11.13 -17.14
CA TYR A 243 37.50 12.31 -17.57
C TYR A 243 36.25 12.59 -16.75
N TYR A 244 35.74 11.60 -16.00
CA TYR A 244 34.50 11.72 -15.26
C TYR A 244 34.46 10.78 -14.07
N ASN A 245 33.55 11.03 -13.13
CA ASN A 245 33.13 10.10 -12.11
C ASN A 245 31.75 9.56 -12.51
N PHE A 246 31.59 8.25 -12.44
CA PHE A 246 30.31 7.60 -12.66
C PHE A 246 29.74 7.18 -11.30
N ILE A 247 28.59 7.74 -10.96
CA ILE A 247 27.89 7.49 -9.71
C ILE A 247 26.66 6.65 -10.04
N ASN A 248 26.45 5.57 -9.29
CA ASN A 248 25.25 4.76 -9.43
C ASN A 248 24.72 4.33 -8.08
N TRP A 249 23.40 4.20 -8.02
CA TRP A 249 22.70 3.63 -6.87
C TRP A 249 21.56 2.73 -7.31
N THR A 250 21.23 1.78 -6.43
CA THR A 250 20.22 0.77 -6.68
C THR A 250 19.33 0.65 -5.45
N THR A 251 18.01 0.63 -5.68
CA THR A 251 16.99 0.35 -4.66
C THR A 251 16.33 -0.98 -4.95
N VAL A 252 16.02 -1.78 -3.93
CA VAL A 252 15.26 -3.05 -4.08
C VAL A 252 13.78 -2.78 -4.21
N SER A 253 13.32 -1.77 -3.47
CA SER A 253 11.94 -1.32 -3.48
C SER A 253 11.89 0.16 -3.18
N GLU A 254 10.87 0.83 -3.69
CA GLU A 254 10.58 2.22 -3.37
C GLU A 254 9.13 2.35 -2.93
N TYR A 255 8.93 3.07 -1.85
CA TYR A 255 7.60 3.38 -1.37
C TYR A 255 7.52 4.84 -0.96
N ASN A 256 6.54 5.56 -1.49
CA ASN A 256 6.33 6.99 -1.22
C ASN A 256 7.50 7.90 -1.62
N SER A 257 8.48 7.40 -2.37
CA SER A 257 9.68 8.14 -2.78
C SER A 257 9.34 9.20 -3.81
N LEU A 258 9.79 10.43 -3.61
CA LEU A 258 9.52 11.55 -4.51
C LEU A 258 10.69 11.77 -5.48
N TYR A 259 11.89 11.98 -4.94
CA TYR A 259 13.12 12.19 -5.71
C TYR A 259 14.37 11.92 -4.88
N TYR A 260 15.50 11.87 -5.57
CA TYR A 260 16.85 11.79 -5.02
C TYR A 260 17.64 13.04 -5.38
N ASP A 261 18.22 13.69 -4.38
CA ASP A 261 19.25 14.73 -4.57
C ASP A 261 20.61 14.08 -4.44
N LEU A 262 21.41 14.17 -5.51
CA LEU A 262 22.82 13.81 -5.49
C LEU A 262 23.63 15.08 -5.27
N GLU A 263 24.39 15.08 -4.19
CA GLU A 263 25.27 16.20 -3.83
C GLU A 263 26.74 15.78 -3.87
N MET A 264 27.60 16.73 -4.20
CA MET A 264 29.04 16.55 -4.22
C MET A 264 29.73 17.54 -3.26
N SER A 265 30.87 17.15 -2.76
CA SER A 265 31.76 18.00 -1.96
C SER A 265 33.23 17.73 -2.31
N LEU A 266 34.07 18.74 -2.14
CA LEU A 266 35.54 18.61 -2.28
C LEU A 266 36.25 18.48 -0.94
N ASP A 267 35.59 18.85 0.14
CA ASP A 267 36.14 18.89 1.51
C ASP A 267 35.38 17.96 2.49
N GLY A 268 34.24 17.40 2.07
CA GLY A 268 33.38 16.57 2.90
C GLY A 268 32.45 17.36 3.83
N GLU A 269 32.53 18.70 3.82
CA GLU A 269 31.74 19.60 4.71
C GLU A 269 30.78 20.46 3.90
N ASN A 270 31.26 21.07 2.82
CA ASN A 270 30.46 21.95 1.95
C ASN A 270 29.88 21.17 0.78
N TRP A 271 28.54 21.02 0.76
CA TRP A 271 27.83 20.20 -0.20
C TRP A 271 27.13 21.04 -1.25
N LYS A 272 27.21 20.59 -2.51
CA LYS A 272 26.55 21.23 -3.65
C LYS A 272 25.70 20.19 -4.36
N LEU A 273 24.42 20.53 -4.58
CA LEU A 273 23.52 19.74 -5.42
C LEU A 273 24.03 19.70 -6.87
N ILE A 274 24.16 18.50 -7.41
CA ILE A 274 24.62 18.27 -8.79
C ILE A 274 23.60 17.54 -9.66
N SER A 275 22.64 16.85 -9.04
CA SER A 275 21.54 16.18 -9.75
C SER A 275 20.33 16.02 -8.84
N ASN A 276 19.16 16.23 -9.42
CA ASN A 276 17.88 15.87 -8.84
C ASN A 276 17.23 14.83 -9.77
N GLN A 277 16.99 13.62 -9.27
CA GLN A 277 16.41 12.54 -10.06
C GLN A 277 15.10 12.08 -9.46
N LYS A 278 14.05 12.06 -10.28
CA LYS A 278 12.74 11.59 -9.87
C LYS A 278 12.82 10.11 -9.49
N ALA A 279 12.29 9.76 -8.34
CA ALA A 279 12.10 8.38 -7.88
C ALA A 279 10.94 7.70 -8.62
N ALA A 280 10.86 6.37 -8.54
CA ALA A 280 9.74 5.61 -9.09
C ALA A 280 8.43 5.87 -8.33
N GLY A 281 8.52 6.40 -7.10
CA GLY A 281 7.38 6.68 -6.24
C GLY A 281 6.90 5.44 -5.51
N PHE A 282 6.56 4.41 -6.27
CA PHE A 282 6.22 3.07 -5.78
C PHE A 282 6.82 2.02 -6.73
N SER A 283 7.64 1.13 -6.19
CA SER A 283 8.18 -0.02 -6.92
C SER A 283 8.47 -1.17 -5.96
N ASN A 284 8.06 -2.37 -6.31
CA ASN A 284 8.47 -3.62 -5.66
C ASN A 284 9.59 -4.32 -6.43
N GLU A 285 10.12 -3.68 -7.46
CA GLU A 285 11.21 -4.17 -8.29
C GLU A 285 12.44 -3.30 -8.09
N GLU A 286 13.61 -3.87 -8.39
CA GLU A 286 14.86 -3.16 -8.32
C GLU A 286 14.90 -1.99 -9.31
N MET A 287 15.21 -0.79 -8.80
CA MET A 287 15.37 0.42 -9.59
C MET A 287 16.84 0.84 -9.62
N ASN A 288 17.35 1.14 -10.80
CA ASN A 288 18.73 1.51 -11.03
C ASN A 288 18.83 2.94 -11.52
N TYR A 289 19.67 3.73 -10.86
CA TYR A 289 19.91 5.13 -11.16
C TYR A 289 21.40 5.39 -11.37
N SER A 290 21.70 6.38 -12.20
CA SER A 290 23.10 6.76 -12.44
C SER A 290 23.24 8.24 -12.79
N PHE A 291 24.42 8.77 -12.50
CA PHE A 291 24.81 10.12 -12.87
C PHE A 291 26.31 10.15 -13.26
N THR A 292 26.63 10.97 -14.24
CA THR A 292 28.01 11.18 -14.67
C THR A 292 28.45 12.61 -14.33
N ASP A 293 29.44 12.72 -13.45
CA ASP A 293 30.03 13.99 -13.07
C ASP A 293 31.38 14.18 -13.76
N TYR A 294 31.48 15.24 -14.55
CA TYR A 294 32.69 15.58 -15.35
C TYR A 294 33.70 16.44 -14.59
N ASN A 295 33.59 16.55 -13.26
CA ASN A 295 34.61 17.25 -12.51
C ASN A 295 35.96 16.59 -12.66
N GLN A 296 37.04 17.40 -12.55
CA GLN A 296 38.44 16.96 -12.74
C GLN A 296 39.22 16.89 -11.41
N ASN A 297 38.52 16.95 -10.26
CA ASN A 297 39.17 16.92 -8.97
C ASN A 297 39.72 15.52 -8.65
N GLU A 298 40.85 15.46 -7.98
CA GLU A 298 41.48 14.21 -7.58
C GLU A 298 40.62 13.41 -6.61
N LEU A 299 40.07 14.09 -5.62
CA LEU A 299 39.15 13.51 -4.65
C LEU A 299 37.82 14.26 -4.68
N THR A 300 36.73 13.52 -4.75
CA THR A 300 35.38 14.06 -4.68
C THR A 300 34.52 13.17 -3.79
N TYR A 301 33.80 13.79 -2.90
CA TYR A 301 32.83 13.13 -2.04
C TYR A 301 31.43 13.26 -2.66
N TYR A 302 30.61 12.23 -2.52
CA TYR A 302 29.22 12.23 -2.95
C TYR A 302 28.34 11.74 -1.82
N ARG A 303 27.17 12.36 -1.67
CA ARG A 303 26.09 11.84 -0.83
C ARG A 303 24.77 11.90 -1.60
N LEU A 304 23.86 11.00 -1.23
CA LEU A 304 22.53 10.91 -1.82
C LEU A 304 21.51 11.23 -0.73
N ILE A 305 20.54 12.08 -1.02
CA ILE A 305 19.44 12.40 -0.12
C ILE A 305 18.15 12.01 -0.84
N GLN A 306 17.45 11.05 -0.28
CA GLN A 306 16.10 10.67 -0.72
C GLN A 306 15.09 11.58 -0.04
N TYR A 307 14.06 11.97 -0.78
CA TYR A 307 12.90 12.69 -0.28
C TYR A 307 11.62 11.90 -0.58
N ASP A 308 10.73 11.85 0.40
CA ASP A 308 9.42 11.23 0.30
C ASP A 308 8.34 12.26 0.02
N ASN A 309 7.18 11.82 -0.49
CA ASN A 309 6.02 12.69 -0.74
C ASN A 309 5.45 13.34 0.54
N ASP A 310 5.74 12.77 1.72
CA ASP A 310 5.33 13.31 3.02
C ASP A 310 6.33 14.34 3.58
N GLY A 311 7.38 14.69 2.82
CA GLY A 311 8.40 15.67 3.19
C GLY A 311 9.53 15.12 4.07
N LYS A 312 9.51 13.84 4.42
CA LYS A 312 10.64 13.22 5.12
C LYS A 312 11.80 13.00 4.17
N SER A 313 13.01 12.96 4.72
CA SER A 313 14.22 12.70 3.94
C SER A 313 15.16 11.75 4.66
N LYS A 314 15.97 11.04 3.86
CA LYS A 314 17.01 10.13 4.36
C LYS A 314 18.29 10.31 3.55
N GLY A 315 19.41 10.51 4.26
CA GLY A 315 20.74 10.63 3.65
C GLY A 315 21.49 9.30 3.59
N TYR A 316 22.27 9.12 2.53
CA TYR A 316 23.17 7.98 2.31
C TYR A 316 24.55 8.46 1.91
N GLY A 317 25.59 7.77 2.35
CA GLY A 317 26.98 8.11 2.15
C GLY A 317 27.59 8.89 3.34
N PRO A 318 28.66 9.66 3.16
CA PRO A 318 29.29 9.91 1.86
C PRO A 318 30.10 8.74 1.32
N ILE A 319 30.21 8.70 -0.01
CA ILE A 319 31.14 7.84 -0.75
C ILE A 319 32.17 8.71 -1.44
N THR A 320 33.30 8.12 -1.87
CA THR A 320 34.39 8.86 -2.49
C THR A 320 34.71 8.34 -3.89
N ALA A 321 35.03 9.26 -4.77
CA ALA A 321 35.66 8.97 -6.05
C ALA A 321 37.08 9.53 -6.05
N PHE A 322 38.06 8.69 -6.31
CA PHE A 322 39.46 9.06 -6.37
C PHE A 322 39.99 8.85 -7.77
N LYS A 323 40.48 9.95 -8.39
CA LYS A 323 41.18 9.92 -9.67
C LYS A 323 42.69 9.88 -9.41
N LYS A 324 43.30 8.80 -9.82
CA LYS A 324 44.78 8.80 -9.84
C LYS A 324 45.26 9.73 -10.98
N ILE A 325 45.48 10.98 -10.65
CA ILE A 325 46.15 11.90 -11.58
C ILE A 325 47.55 11.32 -11.83
N LYS A 326 47.82 10.94 -13.06
CA LYS A 326 49.20 10.62 -13.42
C LYS A 326 49.99 11.90 -13.25
N SER A 327 50.92 11.92 -12.30
CA SER A 327 51.91 13.01 -12.26
C SER A 327 52.57 13.08 -13.63
N LYS A 328 52.43 14.24 -14.29
CA LYS A 328 53.11 14.46 -15.55
C LYS A 328 54.58 14.38 -15.28
N LYS A 329 55.27 13.54 -16.00
CA LYS A 329 56.73 13.45 -15.88
C LYS A 329 57.33 14.62 -16.65
N VAL A 330 58.19 15.37 -15.96
CA VAL A 330 58.94 16.46 -16.60
C VAL A 330 59.97 15.84 -17.52
N GLU A 331 59.94 16.23 -18.77
CA GLU A 331 60.88 15.77 -19.78
C GLU A 331 62.11 16.68 -19.81
N GLN A 332 61.91 17.98 -19.72
CA GLN A 332 62.97 18.95 -19.72
C GLN A 332 62.62 20.27 -19.03
N TYR A 333 63.57 21.01 -18.61
CA TYR A 333 63.49 22.37 -18.09
C TYR A 333 64.02 23.36 -19.10
N VAL A 334 63.23 24.39 -19.46
CA VAL A 334 63.70 25.41 -20.43
C VAL A 334 63.55 26.82 -19.87
N ASN A 335 64.47 27.73 -20.27
CA ASN A 335 64.38 29.15 -19.96
C ASN A 335 63.31 29.85 -20.87
N THR A 336 63.17 31.18 -20.69
CA THR A 336 62.22 31.99 -21.48
C THR A 336 62.53 32.06 -22.97
N PHE A 337 63.70 31.62 -23.38
CA PHE A 337 64.17 31.52 -24.77
C PHE A 337 64.00 30.11 -25.35
N GLY A 338 63.46 29.18 -24.60
CA GLY A 338 63.30 27.77 -25.03
C GLY A 338 64.58 26.95 -24.95
N GLN A 339 65.65 27.45 -24.33
CA GLN A 339 66.91 26.73 -24.16
C GLN A 339 66.81 25.83 -22.94
N GLU A 340 67.26 24.59 -23.05
CA GLU A 340 67.35 23.65 -21.95
C GLU A 340 68.29 24.16 -20.85
N ILE A 341 67.86 24.02 -19.59
CA ILE A 341 68.61 24.50 -18.42
C ILE A 341 68.72 23.39 -17.39
N ASN A 342 69.84 23.48 -16.60
CA ASN A 342 69.97 22.71 -15.38
C ASN A 342 69.44 23.55 -14.20
N LEU A 343 68.35 23.09 -13.55
CA LEU A 343 67.71 23.81 -12.45
C LEU A 343 68.68 24.07 -11.28
N ASP A 344 69.70 23.21 -11.04
CA ASP A 344 70.56 23.38 -9.91
C ASP A 344 71.44 24.67 -10.02
N ASN A 345 71.71 25.09 -11.23
CA ASN A 345 72.54 26.24 -11.54
C ASN A 345 71.79 27.42 -12.20
N TYR A 346 70.48 27.37 -12.26
CA TYR A 346 69.69 28.39 -12.91
C TYR A 346 68.90 29.24 -11.90
N SER A 347 68.77 30.51 -12.16
CA SER A 347 67.99 31.46 -11.42
C SER A 347 67.21 32.31 -12.39
N GLY A 348 65.89 32.38 -12.23
CA GLY A 348 64.99 33.13 -13.09
C GLY A 348 63.70 32.35 -13.47
N VAL A 349 63.02 32.87 -14.46
CA VAL A 349 61.80 32.22 -14.98
C VAL A 349 62.15 31.02 -15.84
N TYR A 350 61.58 29.87 -15.55
CA TYR A 350 61.74 28.65 -16.35
C TYR A 350 60.40 27.97 -16.60
N PHE A 351 60.41 27.02 -17.52
CA PHE A 351 59.27 26.20 -17.86
C PHE A 351 59.64 24.72 -17.69
N GLU A 352 58.74 23.97 -17.03
CA GLU A 352 58.73 22.51 -17.06
C GLU A 352 57.99 22.07 -18.32
N ILE A 353 58.64 21.32 -19.18
CA ILE A 353 58.03 20.67 -20.33
C ILE A 353 57.73 19.23 -19.95
N TYR A 354 56.49 18.81 -20.10
CA TYR A 354 56.05 17.47 -19.75
C TYR A 354 56.03 16.54 -20.98
N GLU A 355 56.11 15.22 -20.73
CA GLU A 355 56.09 14.19 -21.79
C GLU A 355 54.83 14.30 -22.72
N ASP A 356 53.75 14.94 -22.29
CA ASP A 356 52.54 15.18 -23.09
C ASP A 356 52.60 16.47 -23.92
N GLY A 357 53.76 17.15 -23.95
CA GLY A 357 53.95 18.40 -24.69
C GLY A 357 53.38 19.64 -24.02
N THR A 358 52.76 19.52 -22.85
CA THR A 358 52.29 20.67 -22.07
C THR A 358 53.41 21.30 -21.27
N SER A 359 53.25 22.55 -20.83
CA SER A 359 54.25 23.21 -20.01
C SER A 359 53.66 24.02 -18.87
N ASN A 360 54.38 24.14 -17.78
CA ASN A 360 54.10 25.05 -16.68
C ASN A 360 55.26 26.00 -16.43
N ARG A 361 54.94 27.24 -16.04
CA ARG A 361 55.89 28.30 -15.77
C ARG A 361 56.20 28.38 -14.27
N PHE A 362 57.47 28.47 -13.94
CA PHE A 362 57.98 28.63 -12.58
C PHE A 362 59.02 29.75 -12.50
N PHE A 363 59.39 30.12 -11.26
CA PHE A 363 60.49 31.02 -10.96
C PHE A 363 61.36 30.40 -9.86
N LYS A 364 62.68 30.41 -10.07
CA LYS A 364 63.67 29.92 -9.10
C LYS A 364 64.62 31.03 -8.72
#